data_83b65c8923c64968f9b5d5bc6d6d00d0
#
_entry.id   83b65c8923c64968f9b5d5bc6d6d00d0
#
_cell.length_a   1.000
_cell.length_b   1.000
_cell.length_c   1.000
_cell.angle_alpha   90.00
_cell.angle_beta   90.00
_cell.angle_gamma   90.00
#
_symmetry.space_group_name_H-M   'P 1'
#
loop_
_entity.id
_entity.type
_entity.pdbx_description
1 polymer ?
#
loop_
_entity_poly.entity_id
_entity_poly.type
_entity_poly.pdbx_seq_one_letter_code
_entity_poly.pdbx_strand_id
1 'polypeptide(L)'
;MKRLILCLLIVCAKPVLAQAPKPEAQKLEVSVKRVDLEALHMYEVNASGTVQAPPATVWRILTSYDRMHEFVPDLASCRVLSRNGNEVIVEQFGTARFLFMSKSIHLIVRVTENPLSSIDIALISGDMKHYESHWDLVPVPETGGTRVLYNGKLVPNFYVPGMLGAQMIRGDIERMMAAVLARLEAGAPGRQAAQDR
;
A
#
# COMPACT_ATOMS: atom_id res chain seq x y z
N MET A 1 -51.74 65.58 1.97
CA MET A 1 -51.60 64.38 2.83
C MET A 1 -50.94 63.28 2.00
N LYS A 2 -49.64 63.17 2.02
CA LYS A 2 -48.88 62.12 1.26
C LYS A 2 -48.42 61.07 2.23
N ARG A 3 -48.93 59.84 2.08
CA ARG A 3 -48.51 58.66 2.90
C ARG A 3 -47.30 58.07 2.25
N LEU A 4 -46.17 58.10 3.00
CA LEU A 4 -44.90 57.46 2.65
C LEU A 4 -44.99 56.01 3.06
N ILE A 5 -44.97 55.08 2.12
CA ILE A 5 -44.89 53.63 2.37
C ILE A 5 -43.41 53.24 2.39
N LEU A 6 -42.90 52.88 3.56
CA LEU A 6 -41.53 52.39 3.77
C LEU A 6 -41.53 50.88 3.52
N CYS A 7 -41.00 50.47 2.33
CA CYS A 7 -40.77 49.07 2.05
C CYS A 7 -39.49 48.56 2.78
N LEU A 8 -39.70 47.75 3.78
CA LEU A 8 -38.60 47.05 4.50
C LEU A 8 -38.15 45.84 3.69
N LEU A 9 -37.01 45.93 3.00
CA LEU A 9 -36.37 44.83 2.30
C LEU A 9 -35.67 43.94 3.33
N ILE A 10 -36.29 42.78 3.64
CA ILE A 10 -35.65 41.72 4.44
C ILE A 10 -34.72 40.92 3.50
N VAL A 11 -33.43 41.19 3.63
CA VAL A 11 -32.40 40.39 2.98
C VAL A 11 -32.23 39.08 3.75
N CYS A 12 -32.87 38.01 3.26
CA CYS A 12 -32.63 36.66 3.74
C CYS A 12 -31.23 36.18 3.29
N ALA A 13 -30.23 36.35 4.14
CA ALA A 13 -28.92 35.73 3.98
C ALA A 13 -29.06 34.20 4.19
N LYS A 14 -28.96 33.43 3.10
CA LYS A 14 -28.87 31.97 3.19
C LYS A 14 -27.51 31.60 3.79
N PRO A 15 -27.46 30.74 4.83
CA PRO A 15 -26.19 30.25 5.32
C PRO A 15 -25.52 29.43 4.21
N VAL A 16 -24.35 29.85 3.79
CA VAL A 16 -23.45 29.02 2.95
C VAL A 16 -22.94 27.90 3.86
N LEU A 17 -23.54 26.72 3.73
CA LEU A 17 -22.97 25.49 4.27
C LEU A 17 -21.64 25.28 3.57
N ALA A 18 -20.54 25.52 4.29
CA ALA A 18 -19.21 25.14 3.86
C ALA A 18 -19.22 23.63 3.64
N GLN A 19 -19.20 23.21 2.38
CA GLN A 19 -18.98 21.81 2.04
C GLN A 19 -17.60 21.42 2.57
N ALA A 20 -17.57 20.42 3.45
CA ALA A 20 -16.33 19.78 3.85
C ALA A 20 -15.56 19.34 2.59
N PRO A 21 -14.25 19.55 2.54
CA PRO A 21 -13.46 19.13 1.37
C PRO A 21 -13.70 17.65 1.11
N LYS A 22 -14.12 17.34 -0.12
CA LYS A 22 -14.28 15.96 -0.58
C LYS A 22 -12.93 15.28 -0.39
N PRO A 23 -12.86 14.10 0.27
CA PRO A 23 -11.58 13.42 0.45
C PRO A 23 -10.95 13.24 -0.94
N GLU A 24 -9.77 13.82 -1.14
CA GLU A 24 -9.00 13.60 -2.36
C GLU A 24 -8.83 12.10 -2.53
N ALA A 25 -9.21 11.61 -3.71
CA ALA A 25 -9.05 10.21 -4.06
C ALA A 25 -7.58 9.83 -3.82
N GLN A 26 -7.37 8.78 -3.03
CA GLN A 26 -6.05 8.25 -2.69
C GLN A 26 -5.22 8.10 -3.95
N LYS A 27 -4.26 9.01 -4.14
CA LYS A 27 -3.40 8.98 -5.30
C LYS A 27 -2.31 7.96 -5.05
N LEU A 28 -2.49 6.76 -5.59
CA LEU A 28 -1.44 5.75 -5.62
C LEU A 28 -0.38 6.21 -6.63
N GLU A 29 0.86 6.35 -6.17
CA GLU A 29 2.01 6.64 -7.01
C GLU A 29 2.92 5.41 -7.04
N VAL A 30 3.31 4.96 -8.23
CA VAL A 30 4.21 3.82 -8.42
C VAL A 30 5.25 4.16 -9.48
N SER A 31 6.50 3.89 -9.19
CA SER A 31 7.59 3.96 -10.15
C SER A 31 8.46 2.71 -10.07
N VAL A 32 8.89 2.22 -11.23
CA VAL A 32 9.82 1.09 -11.34
C VAL A 32 10.91 1.48 -12.32
N LYS A 33 12.17 1.34 -11.89
CA LYS A 33 13.34 1.55 -12.72
C LYS A 33 14.11 0.25 -12.84
N ARG A 34 14.58 -0.06 -14.06
CA ARG A 34 15.57 -1.09 -14.26
C ARG A 34 16.96 -0.47 -14.12
N VAL A 35 17.79 -1.11 -13.34
CA VAL A 35 19.20 -0.75 -13.15
C VAL A 35 20.04 -1.93 -13.58
N ASP A 36 20.91 -1.72 -14.57
CA ASP A 36 21.80 -2.76 -15.08
C ASP A 36 23.10 -2.70 -14.29
N LEU A 37 23.37 -3.76 -13.52
CA LEU A 37 24.58 -3.95 -12.73
C LEU A 37 25.37 -5.12 -13.34
N GLU A 38 26.36 -4.82 -14.15
CA GLU A 38 27.15 -5.83 -14.90
C GLU A 38 26.26 -6.82 -15.66
N ALA A 39 26.19 -8.09 -15.21
CA ALA A 39 25.36 -9.13 -15.80
C ALA A 39 23.97 -9.28 -15.13
N LEU A 40 23.63 -8.43 -14.17
CA LEU A 40 22.37 -8.51 -13.43
C LEU A 40 21.42 -7.37 -13.79
N HIS A 41 20.15 -7.68 -13.91
CA HIS A 41 19.08 -6.70 -14.08
C HIS A 41 18.33 -6.57 -12.77
N MET A 42 18.60 -5.48 -12.04
CA MET A 42 17.89 -5.12 -10.82
C MET A 42 16.73 -4.19 -11.15
N TYR A 43 15.65 -4.34 -10.43
CA TYR A 43 14.49 -3.43 -10.50
C TYR A 43 14.36 -2.71 -9.17
N GLU A 44 14.41 -1.38 -9.23
CA GLU A 44 14.11 -0.50 -8.10
C GLU A 44 12.65 -0.08 -8.18
N VAL A 45 11.94 -0.27 -7.09
CA VAL A 45 10.51 -0.03 -6.97
C VAL A 45 10.27 1.03 -5.89
N ASN A 46 9.44 2.03 -6.20
CA ASN A 46 8.93 2.97 -5.21
C ASN A 46 7.42 3.08 -5.41
N ALA A 47 6.68 2.99 -4.31
CA ALA A 47 5.25 3.20 -4.32
C ALA A 47 4.80 3.96 -3.07
N SER A 48 3.74 4.74 -3.18
CA SER A 48 3.16 5.44 -2.04
C SER A 48 1.65 5.64 -2.18
N GLY A 49 0.98 5.70 -1.05
CA GLY A 49 -0.44 6.05 -0.96
C GLY A 49 -0.81 6.46 0.46
N THR A 50 -1.91 7.19 0.59
CA THR A 50 -2.40 7.67 1.90
C THR A 50 -3.74 7.02 2.21
N VAL A 51 -3.93 6.60 3.47
CA VAL A 51 -5.17 6.01 3.99
C VAL A 51 -5.66 6.80 5.21
N GLN A 52 -6.96 6.76 5.46
CA GLN A 52 -7.56 7.40 6.64
C GLN A 52 -7.40 6.56 7.92
N ALA A 53 -6.85 5.35 7.80
CA ALA A 53 -6.56 4.51 8.96
C ALA A 53 -5.37 5.05 9.76
N PRO A 54 -5.45 5.10 11.10
CA PRO A 54 -4.34 5.52 11.96
C PRO A 54 -3.19 4.50 11.91
N PRO A 55 -1.93 4.92 12.21
CA PRO A 55 -0.76 4.06 12.14
C PRO A 55 -0.89 2.72 12.89
N ALA A 56 -1.55 2.71 14.03
CA ALA A 56 -1.77 1.48 14.80
C ALA A 56 -2.63 0.45 14.06
N THR A 57 -3.63 0.91 13.31
CA THR A 57 -4.49 0.04 12.48
C THR A 57 -3.71 -0.46 11.26
N VAL A 58 -2.97 0.42 10.60
CA VAL A 58 -2.11 0.08 9.47
C VAL A 58 -1.08 -0.97 9.89
N TRP A 59 -0.38 -0.73 11.00
CA TRP A 59 0.59 -1.65 11.57
C TRP A 59 -0.01 -3.05 11.79
N ARG A 60 -1.11 -3.14 12.51
CA ARG A 60 -1.79 -4.40 12.83
C ARG A 60 -2.15 -5.20 11.56
N ILE A 61 -2.57 -4.52 10.50
CA ILE A 61 -2.94 -5.18 9.25
C ILE A 61 -1.69 -5.66 8.50
N LEU A 62 -0.66 -4.82 8.36
CA LEU A 62 0.57 -5.15 7.64
C LEU A 62 1.43 -6.21 8.35
N THR A 63 1.31 -6.35 9.68
CA THR A 63 2.05 -7.38 10.44
C THR A 63 1.24 -8.66 10.68
N SER A 64 0.02 -8.76 10.14
CA SER A 64 -0.78 -9.98 10.13
C SER A 64 -0.39 -10.87 8.94
N TYR A 65 0.86 -11.37 8.92
CA TYR A 65 1.45 -12.05 7.76
C TYR A 65 0.64 -13.25 7.28
N ASP A 66 0.14 -14.10 8.19
CA ASP A 66 -0.64 -15.29 7.83
C ASP A 66 -1.95 -14.94 7.10
N ARG A 67 -2.40 -13.70 7.19
CA ARG A 67 -3.61 -13.20 6.55
C ARG A 67 -3.37 -12.38 5.29
N MET A 68 -2.11 -12.14 4.91
CA MET A 68 -1.80 -11.32 3.73
C MET A 68 -2.37 -11.89 2.44
N HIS A 69 -2.41 -13.22 2.31
CA HIS A 69 -2.98 -13.90 1.16
C HIS A 69 -4.49 -13.64 0.95
N GLU A 70 -5.22 -13.16 1.99
CA GLU A 70 -6.64 -12.81 1.89
C GLU A 70 -6.88 -11.58 1.01
N PHE A 71 -5.89 -10.69 0.87
CA PHE A 71 -6.07 -9.41 0.18
C PHE A 71 -4.93 -9.04 -0.79
N VAL A 72 -3.76 -9.62 -0.68
CA VAL A 72 -2.65 -9.35 -1.61
C VAL A 72 -2.84 -10.20 -2.87
N PRO A 73 -3.04 -9.58 -4.05
CA PRO A 73 -3.19 -10.31 -5.31
C PRO A 73 -1.97 -11.18 -5.60
N ASP A 74 -2.21 -12.32 -6.24
CA ASP A 74 -1.17 -13.24 -6.67
C ASP A 74 -0.33 -13.86 -5.54
N LEU A 75 -0.66 -13.60 -4.26
CA LEU A 75 -0.10 -14.27 -3.09
C LEU A 75 -1.01 -15.45 -2.69
N ALA A 76 -0.58 -16.68 -2.99
CA ALA A 76 -1.37 -17.89 -2.73
C ALA A 76 -1.34 -18.30 -1.27
N SER A 77 -0.21 -18.13 -0.58
CA SER A 77 -0.10 -18.34 0.86
C SER A 77 1.03 -17.49 1.45
N CYS A 78 0.86 -17.18 2.73
CA CYS A 78 1.87 -16.47 3.52
C CYS A 78 1.81 -17.06 4.93
N ARG A 79 2.94 -17.52 5.46
CA ARG A 79 3.00 -18.25 6.73
C ARG A 79 4.20 -17.80 7.56
N VAL A 80 3.96 -17.51 8.83
CA VAL A 80 5.02 -17.29 9.81
C VAL A 80 5.68 -18.62 10.15
N LEU A 81 6.98 -18.73 9.89
CA LEU A 81 7.80 -19.90 10.27
C LEU A 81 8.36 -19.76 11.68
N SER A 82 8.79 -18.54 12.05
CA SER A 82 9.28 -18.26 13.40
C SER A 82 9.15 -16.77 13.71
N ARG A 83 9.11 -16.45 15.01
CA ARG A 83 9.14 -15.07 15.52
C ARG A 83 10.05 -15.00 16.73
N ASN A 84 10.97 -14.05 16.73
CA ASN A 84 11.87 -13.77 17.84
C ASN A 84 11.98 -12.25 18.03
N GLY A 85 11.29 -11.73 19.02
CA GLY A 85 11.20 -10.28 19.24
C GLY A 85 10.59 -9.58 18.03
N ASN A 86 11.37 -8.67 17.44
CA ASN A 86 11.01 -7.90 16.25
C ASN A 86 11.41 -8.57 14.92
N GLU A 87 12.04 -9.74 14.98
CA GLU A 87 12.39 -10.52 13.78
C GLU A 87 11.37 -11.63 13.54
N VAL A 88 10.88 -11.71 12.31
CA VAL A 88 9.91 -12.71 11.87
C VAL A 88 10.42 -13.36 10.59
N ILE A 89 10.43 -14.71 10.55
CA ILE A 89 10.71 -15.44 9.32
C ILE A 89 9.38 -15.83 8.70
N VAL A 90 9.20 -15.45 7.44
CA VAL A 90 7.95 -15.64 6.71
C VAL A 90 8.19 -16.40 5.42
N GLU A 91 7.38 -17.41 5.16
CA GLU A 91 7.34 -18.15 3.91
C GLU A 91 6.17 -17.66 3.06
N GLN A 92 6.44 -17.39 1.78
CA GLN A 92 5.48 -16.86 0.84
C GLN A 92 5.46 -17.69 -0.45
N PHE A 93 4.26 -18.05 -0.89
CA PHE A 93 4.02 -18.63 -2.22
C PHE A 93 3.14 -17.67 -3.01
N GLY A 94 3.58 -17.33 -4.19
CA GLY A 94 2.85 -16.41 -5.07
C GLY A 94 3.00 -16.79 -6.53
N THR A 95 2.52 -15.91 -7.41
CA THR A 95 2.60 -16.08 -8.86
C THR A 95 3.06 -14.79 -9.51
N ALA A 96 4.17 -14.85 -10.24
CA ALA A 96 4.56 -13.78 -11.16
C ALA A 96 3.89 -14.02 -12.53
N ARG A 97 3.26 -12.99 -13.10
CA ARG A 97 2.56 -13.08 -14.38
C ARG A 97 3.34 -12.36 -15.48
N PHE A 98 3.61 -13.06 -16.58
CA PHE A 98 4.36 -12.53 -17.72
C PHE A 98 3.58 -12.76 -19.01
N LEU A 99 2.93 -11.75 -19.55
CA LEU A 99 2.15 -11.81 -20.79
C LEU A 99 1.26 -13.07 -20.88
N PHE A 100 1.79 -14.16 -21.46
CA PHE A 100 1.08 -15.42 -21.66
C PHE A 100 1.53 -16.54 -20.71
N MET A 101 2.45 -16.25 -19.78
CA MET A 101 3.01 -17.24 -18.86
C MET A 101 2.83 -16.78 -17.41
N SER A 102 2.67 -17.73 -16.52
CA SER A 102 2.75 -17.52 -15.09
C SER A 102 3.83 -18.41 -14.49
N LYS A 103 4.55 -17.90 -13.50
CA LYS A 103 5.55 -18.65 -12.76
C LYS A 103 5.20 -18.61 -11.28
N SER A 104 5.13 -19.77 -10.64
CA SER A 104 5.07 -19.86 -9.19
C SER A 104 6.36 -19.32 -8.60
N ILE A 105 6.23 -18.52 -7.57
CA ILE A 105 7.33 -17.90 -6.82
C ILE A 105 7.24 -18.39 -5.39
N HIS A 106 8.35 -18.90 -4.89
CA HIS A 106 8.52 -19.27 -3.48
C HIS A 106 9.63 -18.42 -2.87
N LEU A 107 9.34 -17.78 -1.74
CA LEU A 107 10.30 -16.96 -1.00
C LEU A 107 10.25 -17.31 0.49
N ILE A 108 11.42 -17.35 1.11
CA ILE A 108 11.58 -17.25 2.56
C ILE A 108 12.28 -15.95 2.83
N VAL A 109 11.66 -15.10 3.64
CA VAL A 109 12.14 -13.76 3.95
C VAL A 109 12.29 -13.55 5.44
N ARG A 110 13.27 -12.73 5.82
CA ARG A 110 13.37 -12.16 7.14
C ARG A 110 12.66 -10.82 7.14
N VAL A 111 11.79 -10.63 8.10
CA VAL A 111 11.10 -9.37 8.36
C VAL A 111 11.63 -8.82 9.68
N THR A 112 12.04 -7.55 9.67
CA THR A 112 12.42 -6.80 10.89
C THR A 112 11.37 -5.73 11.12
N GLU A 113 10.74 -5.77 12.27
CA GLU A 113 9.63 -4.90 12.66
C GLU A 113 10.13 -3.75 13.53
N ASN A 114 9.90 -2.50 13.12
CA ASN A 114 10.03 -1.31 13.96
C ASN A 114 8.62 -0.80 14.28
N PRO A 115 8.05 -1.12 15.44
CA PRO A 115 6.64 -0.96 15.73
C PRO A 115 6.09 0.42 15.39
N LEU A 116 4.98 0.46 14.66
CA LEU A 116 4.24 1.64 14.21
C LEU A 116 5.02 2.57 13.25
N SER A 117 6.24 2.23 12.88
CA SER A 117 7.14 3.07 12.09
C SER A 117 7.50 2.43 10.76
N SER A 118 8.19 1.28 10.77
CA SER A 118 8.67 0.67 9.53
C SER A 118 8.77 -0.85 9.60
N ILE A 119 8.80 -1.47 8.42
CA ILE A 119 8.99 -2.91 8.25
C ILE A 119 10.06 -3.11 7.18
N ASP A 120 11.13 -3.79 7.54
CA ASP A 120 12.20 -4.18 6.63
C ASP A 120 12.05 -5.65 6.25
N ILE A 121 12.19 -5.97 4.98
CA ILE A 121 12.10 -7.33 4.45
C ILE A 121 13.35 -7.64 3.65
N ALA A 122 13.98 -8.78 3.92
CA ALA A 122 15.15 -9.24 3.20
C ALA A 122 15.02 -10.73 2.84
N LEU A 123 15.48 -11.10 1.65
CA LEU A 123 15.49 -12.48 1.17
C LEU A 123 16.41 -13.35 2.04
N ILE A 124 15.91 -14.51 2.44
CA ILE A 124 16.73 -15.61 2.96
C ILE A 124 17.01 -16.61 1.85
N SER A 125 15.95 -17.07 1.16
CA SER A 125 16.06 -18.03 0.06
C SER A 125 14.82 -18.00 -0.84
N GLY A 126 14.93 -18.55 -2.04
CA GLY A 126 13.81 -18.72 -2.95
C GLY A 126 14.09 -18.32 -4.39
N ASP A 127 13.03 -17.98 -5.14
CA ASP A 127 13.07 -17.76 -6.60
C ASP A 127 13.55 -16.36 -7.00
N MET A 128 14.22 -15.64 -6.11
CA MET A 128 14.90 -14.38 -6.40
C MET A 128 16.41 -14.53 -6.17
N LYS A 129 17.24 -13.83 -6.94
CA LYS A 129 18.68 -13.67 -6.64
C LYS A 129 18.90 -12.62 -5.56
N HIS A 130 18.04 -11.59 -5.55
CA HIS A 130 18.02 -10.56 -4.53
C HIS A 130 16.58 -10.07 -4.36
N TYR A 131 16.17 -9.84 -3.12
CA TYR A 131 14.93 -9.17 -2.77
C TYR A 131 15.08 -8.50 -1.42
N GLU A 132 14.86 -7.21 -1.42
CA GLU A 132 14.72 -6.40 -0.21
C GLU A 132 13.58 -5.41 -0.39
N SER A 133 12.89 -5.10 0.68
CA SER A 133 11.92 -4.01 0.67
C SER A 133 11.78 -3.36 2.03
N HIS A 134 11.36 -2.11 2.00
CA HIS A 134 11.15 -1.27 3.16
C HIS A 134 9.79 -0.60 3.07
N TRP A 135 9.04 -0.68 4.14
CA TRP A 135 7.76 -0.01 4.31
C TRP A 135 7.88 1.05 5.39
N ASP A 136 7.51 2.29 5.10
CA ASP A 136 7.38 3.36 6.09
C ASP A 136 5.90 3.69 6.34
N LEU A 137 5.57 3.92 7.61
CA LEU A 137 4.26 4.34 8.08
C LEU A 137 4.36 5.76 8.62
N VAL A 138 4.07 6.74 7.78
CA VAL A 138 4.20 8.16 8.13
C VAL A 138 2.85 8.69 8.57
N PRO A 139 2.68 9.08 9.84
CA PRO A 139 1.43 9.70 10.30
C PRO A 139 1.12 10.99 9.51
N VAL A 140 -0.17 11.21 9.22
CA VAL A 140 -0.68 12.44 8.61
C VAL A 140 -1.52 13.17 9.67
N PRO A 141 -0.94 14.12 10.42
CA PRO A 141 -1.59 14.75 11.59
C PRO A 141 -2.91 15.43 11.25
N GLU A 142 -3.01 16.04 10.05
CA GLU A 142 -4.17 16.81 9.60
C GLU A 142 -5.43 15.95 9.46
N THR A 143 -5.25 14.65 9.14
CA THR A 143 -6.36 13.73 8.90
C THR A 143 -6.44 12.62 9.94
N GLY A 144 -5.40 12.44 10.75
CA GLY A 144 -5.22 11.28 11.63
C GLY A 144 -4.95 9.98 10.88
N GLY A 145 -4.73 10.08 9.57
CA GLY A 145 -4.43 8.96 8.67
C GLY A 145 -2.95 8.58 8.64
N THR A 146 -2.61 7.74 7.68
CA THR A 146 -1.24 7.26 7.47
C THR A 146 -0.86 7.32 6.00
N ARG A 147 0.28 7.90 5.67
CA ARG A 147 0.93 7.72 4.38
C ARG A 147 1.82 6.48 4.44
N VAL A 148 1.58 5.56 3.55
CA VAL A 148 2.34 4.32 3.41
C VAL A 148 3.31 4.48 2.25
N LEU A 149 4.60 4.28 2.52
CA LEU A 149 5.67 4.29 1.52
C LEU A 149 6.20 2.86 1.38
N TYR A 150 6.47 2.46 0.17
CA TYR A 150 7.09 1.17 -0.17
C TYR A 150 8.28 1.40 -1.09
N ASN A 151 9.43 0.91 -0.68
CA ASN A 151 10.66 0.90 -1.47
C ASN A 151 11.14 -0.55 -1.59
N GLY A 152 11.50 -1.00 -2.77
CA GLY A 152 11.97 -2.36 -2.97
C GLY A 152 13.05 -2.46 -4.03
N LYS A 153 13.92 -3.46 -3.88
CA LYS A 153 14.88 -3.87 -4.89
C LYS A 153 14.76 -5.36 -5.11
N LEU A 154 14.68 -5.76 -6.35
CA LEU A 154 14.56 -7.17 -6.71
C LEU A 154 15.38 -7.54 -7.94
N VAL A 155 15.97 -8.73 -7.89
CA VAL A 155 16.65 -9.39 -9.02
C VAL A 155 16.01 -10.78 -9.17
N PRO A 156 15.16 -10.98 -10.17
CA PRO A 156 14.55 -12.29 -10.43
C PRO A 156 15.61 -13.36 -10.72
N ASN A 157 15.38 -14.58 -10.25
CA ASN A 157 16.19 -15.76 -10.62
C ASN A 157 15.63 -16.49 -11.85
N PHE A 158 14.93 -15.75 -12.70
CA PHE A 158 14.35 -16.25 -13.95
C PHE A 158 14.36 -15.14 -14.99
N TYR A 159 14.17 -15.53 -16.25
CA TYR A 159 14.18 -14.56 -17.34
C TYR A 159 13.00 -13.60 -17.26
N VAL A 160 13.29 -12.30 -17.29
CA VAL A 160 12.32 -11.20 -17.43
C VAL A 160 12.66 -10.45 -18.72
N PRO A 161 11.71 -10.29 -19.67
CA PRO A 161 11.96 -9.60 -20.93
C PRO A 161 12.43 -8.16 -20.70
N GLY A 162 13.64 -7.81 -21.19
CA GLY A 162 14.32 -6.57 -20.82
C GLY A 162 13.53 -5.28 -21.10
N MET A 163 12.84 -5.21 -22.24
CA MET A 163 12.07 -4.00 -22.61
C MET A 163 10.74 -3.87 -21.87
N LEU A 164 10.14 -4.96 -21.42
CA LEU A 164 8.81 -4.98 -20.78
C LEU A 164 8.86 -5.23 -19.28
N GLY A 165 10.00 -5.71 -18.76
CA GLY A 165 10.11 -6.15 -17.37
C GLY A 165 9.73 -5.07 -16.35
N ALA A 166 10.24 -3.86 -16.51
CA ALA A 166 9.92 -2.76 -15.60
C ALA A 166 8.42 -2.39 -15.64
N GLN A 167 7.79 -2.41 -16.82
CA GLN A 167 6.37 -2.10 -16.96
C GLN A 167 5.49 -3.21 -16.35
N MET A 168 5.89 -4.47 -16.51
CA MET A 168 5.17 -5.61 -15.93
C MET A 168 5.25 -5.59 -14.40
N ILE A 169 6.46 -5.42 -13.86
CA ILE A 169 6.67 -5.29 -12.41
C ILE A 169 5.89 -4.09 -11.86
N ARG A 170 5.87 -2.97 -12.58
CA ARG A 170 5.07 -1.80 -12.21
C ARG A 170 3.58 -2.16 -12.09
N GLY A 171 3.01 -2.86 -13.08
CA GLY A 171 1.62 -3.29 -13.04
C GLY A 171 1.32 -4.23 -11.87
N ASP A 172 2.24 -5.13 -11.53
CA ASP A 172 2.10 -6.03 -10.36
C ASP A 172 2.12 -5.23 -9.05
N ILE A 173 3.04 -4.28 -8.91
CA ILE A 173 3.14 -3.40 -7.74
C ILE A 173 1.91 -2.49 -7.63
N GLU A 174 1.41 -1.94 -8.73
CA GLU A 174 0.17 -1.13 -8.73
C GLU A 174 -1.02 -1.94 -8.20
N ARG A 175 -1.18 -3.19 -8.65
CA ARG A 175 -2.25 -4.08 -8.16
C ARG A 175 -2.08 -4.44 -6.69
N MET A 176 -0.87 -4.81 -6.29
CA MET A 176 -0.55 -5.11 -4.89
C MET A 176 -0.84 -3.92 -3.98
N MET A 177 -0.28 -2.75 -4.29
CA MET A 177 -0.45 -1.55 -3.47
C MET A 177 -1.90 -1.08 -3.42
N ALA A 178 -2.62 -1.12 -4.53
CA ALA A 178 -4.04 -0.78 -4.55
C ALA A 178 -4.86 -1.68 -3.62
N ALA A 179 -4.61 -2.98 -3.63
CA ALA A 179 -5.29 -3.93 -2.75
C ALA A 179 -4.90 -3.76 -1.27
N VAL A 180 -3.61 -3.53 -0.99
CA VAL A 180 -3.12 -3.23 0.36
C VAL A 180 -3.79 -1.95 0.89
N LEU A 181 -3.74 -0.84 0.15
CA LEU A 181 -4.35 0.42 0.57
C LEU A 181 -5.86 0.29 0.77
N ALA A 182 -6.56 -0.44 -0.11
CA ALA A 182 -7.99 -0.72 0.05
C ALA A 182 -8.28 -1.50 1.35
N ARG A 183 -7.45 -2.49 1.69
CA ARG A 183 -7.56 -3.27 2.93
C ARG A 183 -7.30 -2.41 4.16
N LEU A 184 -6.29 -1.54 4.11
CA LEU A 184 -5.97 -0.61 5.19
C LEU A 184 -7.10 0.39 5.42
N GLU A 185 -7.66 0.94 4.35
CA GLU A 185 -8.78 1.86 4.39
C GLU A 185 -10.06 1.22 4.94
N ALA A 186 -10.33 -0.05 4.61
CA ALA A 186 -11.45 -0.79 5.18
C ALA A 186 -11.30 -1.02 6.69
N GLY A 187 -10.08 -1.03 7.20
CA GLY A 187 -9.78 -1.12 8.64
C GLY A 187 -9.90 0.19 9.41
N ALA A 188 -10.18 1.32 8.74
CA ALA A 188 -10.34 2.61 9.41
C ALA A 188 -11.58 2.62 10.34
N PRO A 189 -11.48 3.19 11.55
CA PRO A 189 -12.52 3.09 12.58
C PRO A 189 -13.93 3.53 12.15
N GLY A 190 -14.02 4.50 11.25
CA GLY A 190 -15.31 5.03 10.76
C GLY A 190 -16.03 4.11 9.78
N ARG A 191 -15.35 3.16 9.13
CA ARG A 191 -15.96 2.23 8.17
C ARG A 191 -16.42 0.93 8.79
N GLN A 192 -15.76 0.44 9.83
CA GLN A 192 -16.21 -0.75 10.55
C GLN A 192 -17.58 -0.53 11.19
N ALA A 193 -17.83 0.64 11.78
CA ALA A 193 -19.13 0.97 12.35
C ALA A 193 -20.29 1.07 11.34
N ALA A 194 -20.01 1.20 10.05
CA ALA A 194 -21.03 1.25 8.99
C ALA A 194 -21.37 -0.13 8.41
N GLN A 195 -20.52 -1.15 8.62
CA GLN A 195 -20.76 -2.53 8.16
C GLN A 195 -21.49 -3.39 9.20
N ASP A 196 -21.46 -2.97 10.48
CA ASP A 196 -22.11 -3.68 11.60
C ASP A 196 -23.54 -3.17 11.87
N ARG A 197 -24.12 -2.33 10.99
CA ARG A 197 -25.50 -1.83 11.02
C ARG A 197 -26.32 -2.40 9.88
#